data_9526276c3bbfff01820567b84ccf9f45
#
_entry.id   9526276c3bbfff01820567b84ccf9f45
#
_cell.length_a   1.000
_cell.length_b   1.000
_cell.length_c   1.000
_cell.angle_alpha   90.00
_cell.angle_beta   90.00
_cell.angle_gamma   90.00
#
_symmetry.space_group_name_H-M   'P 1'
#
loop_
_entity.id
_entity.type
_entity.pdbx_description
1 polymer ?
#
loop_
_entity_poly.entity_id
_entity_poly.type
_entity_poly.pdbx_seq_one_letter_code
_entity_poly.pdbx_strand_id
1 'polypeptide(L)'
;MTDPKIIVALDTFNPDEANLILNQLDSNLCKIKIGSIAFNALGKSFLQSVAERGFKIFLDLKFHDIPNTVQETILGFADCSIDMLTVHLSGGEKMLDQALIAAQKIDTKLIGVSLLTSLTESDSSDLFDSN
;
A
#
# COMPACT_ATOMS: atom_id res chain seq x y z
N MET A 1 12.58 -20.19 1.98
CA MET A 1 12.53 -18.74 1.75
C MET A 1 12.04 -18.04 3.01
N THR A 2 12.76 -17.04 3.42
CA THR A 2 12.38 -16.24 4.58
C THR A 2 11.40 -15.13 4.16
N ASP A 3 10.48 -14.80 5.04
CA ASP A 3 9.61 -13.64 4.87
C ASP A 3 10.31 -12.44 5.53
N PRO A 4 10.80 -11.46 4.75
CA PRO A 4 11.57 -10.35 5.31
C PRO A 4 10.78 -9.55 6.34
N LYS A 5 11.44 -9.18 7.43
CA LYS A 5 10.84 -8.38 8.51
C LYS A 5 11.13 -6.89 8.38
N ILE A 6 12.05 -6.52 7.49
CA ILE A 6 12.41 -5.13 7.24
C ILE A 6 11.64 -4.63 6.03
N ILE A 7 11.08 -3.44 6.14
CA ILE A 7 10.38 -2.76 5.05
C ILE A 7 11.10 -1.44 4.80
N VAL A 8 11.59 -1.24 3.57
CA VAL A 8 12.25 -0.01 3.16
C VAL A 8 11.24 0.87 2.44
N ALA A 9 11.08 2.10 2.93
CA ALA A 9 10.19 3.09 2.31
C ALA A 9 10.88 3.73 1.12
N LEU A 10 10.26 3.62 -0.06
CA LEU A 10 10.77 4.20 -1.29
C LEU A 10 9.97 5.46 -1.61
N ASP A 11 10.32 6.55 -0.95
CA ASP A 11 9.58 7.82 -1.01
C ASP A 11 10.25 8.81 -1.96
N THR A 12 10.37 8.44 -3.24
CA THR A 12 10.92 9.32 -4.27
C THR A 12 10.03 9.34 -5.51
N PHE A 13 9.97 10.48 -6.18
CA PHE A 13 9.29 10.61 -7.47
C PHE A 13 10.25 10.51 -8.66
N ASN A 14 11.54 10.33 -8.39
CA ASN A 14 12.57 10.26 -9.43
C ASN A 14 12.90 8.80 -9.74
N PRO A 15 12.69 8.32 -10.98
CA PRO A 15 12.92 6.91 -11.32
C PRO A 15 14.39 6.49 -11.20
N ASP A 16 15.32 7.38 -11.50
CA ASP A 16 16.75 7.06 -11.40
C ASP A 16 17.19 6.90 -9.95
N GLU A 17 16.71 7.78 -9.06
CA GLU A 17 16.96 7.67 -7.63
C GLU A 17 16.35 6.39 -7.06
N ALA A 18 15.12 6.05 -7.45
CA ALA A 18 14.46 4.82 -7.03
C ALA A 18 15.28 3.59 -7.43
N ASN A 19 15.76 3.55 -8.66
CA ASN A 19 16.58 2.44 -9.15
C ASN A 19 17.94 2.35 -8.43
N LEU A 20 18.57 3.48 -8.12
CA LEU A 20 19.81 3.48 -7.33
C LEU A 20 19.59 2.89 -5.93
N ILE A 21 18.48 3.23 -5.28
CA ILE A 21 18.14 2.68 -3.96
C ILE A 21 17.92 1.16 -4.09
N LEU A 22 17.13 0.72 -5.04
CA LEU A 22 16.84 -0.69 -5.24
C LEU A 22 18.10 -1.51 -5.56
N ASN A 23 19.04 -0.93 -6.30
CA ASN A 23 20.29 -1.60 -6.62
C ASN A 23 21.17 -1.90 -5.39
N GLN A 24 20.96 -1.17 -4.30
CA GLN A 24 21.70 -1.33 -3.05
C GLN A 24 21.05 -2.30 -2.07
N LEU A 25 19.84 -2.79 -2.39
CA LEU A 25 19.04 -3.62 -1.49
C LEU A 25 19.02 -5.08 -1.94
N ASP A 26 18.85 -5.97 -0.98
CA ASP A 26 18.72 -7.41 -1.21
C ASP A 26 17.23 -7.79 -0.99
N SER A 27 16.62 -8.34 -2.01
CA SER A 27 15.20 -8.74 -1.98
C SER A 27 14.92 -9.86 -0.97
N ASN A 28 15.93 -10.59 -0.54
CA ASN A 28 15.78 -11.61 0.50
C ASN A 28 15.74 -11.01 1.91
N LEU A 29 16.19 -9.76 2.07
CA LEU A 29 16.32 -9.11 3.37
C LEU A 29 15.26 -8.07 3.66
N CYS A 30 14.60 -7.53 2.65
CA CYS A 30 13.61 -6.48 2.86
C CYS A 30 12.48 -6.50 1.82
N LYS A 31 11.34 -5.95 2.23
CA LYS A 31 10.24 -5.60 1.36
C LYS A 31 10.35 -4.12 0.99
N ILE A 32 9.68 -3.72 -0.06
CA ILE A 32 9.66 -2.31 -0.49
C ILE A 32 8.27 -1.73 -0.27
N LYS A 33 8.21 -0.64 0.49
CA LYS A 33 6.97 0.13 0.65
C LYS A 33 6.91 1.20 -0.44
N ILE A 34 5.84 1.19 -1.21
CA ILE A 34 5.55 2.19 -2.23
C ILE A 34 4.28 2.90 -1.82
N GLY A 35 4.42 4.18 -1.51
CA GLY A 35 3.31 5.03 -1.12
C GLY A 35 2.92 6.00 -2.24
N SER A 36 2.14 7.03 -1.88
CA SER A 36 1.56 7.97 -2.85
C SER A 36 2.61 8.72 -3.66
N ILE A 37 3.73 9.10 -3.05
CA ILE A 37 4.78 9.87 -3.74
C ILE A 37 5.31 9.09 -4.94
N ALA A 38 5.78 7.88 -4.71
CA ALA A 38 6.36 7.06 -5.77
C ALA A 38 5.30 6.54 -6.72
N PHE A 39 4.15 6.10 -6.22
CA PHE A 39 3.12 5.52 -7.08
C PHE A 39 2.53 6.53 -8.05
N ASN A 40 2.22 7.75 -7.58
CA ASN A 40 1.65 8.79 -8.45
C ASN A 40 2.62 9.21 -9.56
N ALA A 41 3.91 9.20 -9.27
CA ALA A 41 4.92 9.60 -10.24
C ALA A 41 5.32 8.47 -11.20
N LEU A 42 5.42 7.24 -10.69
CA LEU A 42 6.05 6.14 -11.41
C LEU A 42 5.06 5.08 -11.92
N GLY A 43 3.87 5.03 -11.35
CA GLY A 43 2.76 4.21 -11.83
C GLY A 43 2.91 2.70 -11.63
N LYS A 44 1.98 1.96 -12.22
CA LYS A 44 1.91 0.49 -12.11
C LYS A 44 3.10 -0.21 -12.74
N SER A 45 3.65 0.31 -13.82
CA SER A 45 4.81 -0.29 -14.47
C SER A 45 6.02 -0.35 -13.52
N PHE A 46 6.15 0.64 -12.66
CA PHE A 46 7.20 0.64 -11.64
C PHE A 46 6.99 -0.47 -10.61
N LEU A 47 5.74 -0.68 -10.17
CA LEU A 47 5.41 -1.79 -9.26
C LEU A 47 5.82 -3.13 -9.88
N GLN A 48 5.50 -3.32 -11.14
CA GLN A 48 5.84 -4.54 -11.86
C GLN A 48 7.35 -4.74 -11.95
N SER A 49 8.10 -3.66 -12.21
CA SER A 49 9.57 -3.73 -12.28
C SER A 49 10.19 -4.07 -10.91
N VAL A 50 9.64 -3.56 -9.82
CA VAL A 50 10.10 -3.88 -8.47
C VAL A 50 9.85 -5.35 -8.15
N ALA A 51 8.67 -5.86 -8.50
CA ALA A 51 8.32 -7.26 -8.31
C ALA A 51 9.23 -8.18 -9.13
N GLU A 52 9.57 -7.81 -10.35
CA GLU A 52 10.47 -8.56 -11.21
C GLU A 52 11.88 -8.69 -10.63
N ARG A 53 12.30 -7.74 -9.81
CA ARG A 53 13.57 -7.82 -9.07
C ARG A 53 13.51 -8.79 -7.89
N GLY A 54 12.34 -9.36 -7.59
CA GLY A 54 12.14 -10.30 -6.49
C GLY A 54 11.68 -9.67 -5.18
N PHE A 55 11.49 -8.36 -5.13
CA PHE A 55 11.00 -7.70 -3.92
C PHE A 55 9.51 -7.92 -3.72
N LYS A 56 9.10 -8.20 -2.49
CA LYS A 56 7.70 -8.13 -2.08
C LYS A 56 7.32 -6.67 -1.86
N ILE A 57 6.16 -6.27 -2.36
CA ILE A 57 5.70 -4.89 -2.33
C ILE A 57 4.65 -4.69 -1.25
N PHE A 58 4.86 -3.68 -0.42
CA PHE A 58 3.86 -3.11 0.48
C PHE A 58 3.32 -1.85 -0.18
N LEU A 59 2.10 -1.93 -0.72
CA LEU A 59 1.46 -0.78 -1.38
C LEU A 59 0.69 0.03 -0.35
N ASP A 60 1.24 1.19 0.02
CA ASP A 60 0.71 2.02 1.11
C ASP A 60 -0.01 3.24 0.55
N LEU A 61 -1.20 3.02 -0.01
CA LEU A 61 -2.03 4.10 -0.57
C LEU A 61 -3.22 4.46 0.33
N LYS A 62 -3.47 3.69 1.39
CA LYS A 62 -4.51 3.95 2.38
C LYS A 62 -5.87 4.18 1.72
N PHE A 63 -6.32 3.22 0.93
CA PHE A 63 -7.56 3.34 0.16
C PHE A 63 -8.74 3.71 1.05
N HIS A 64 -9.47 4.71 0.61
CA HIS A 64 -10.64 5.23 1.31
C HIS A 64 -11.58 5.86 0.29
N ASP A 65 -12.58 5.13 -0.11
CA ASP A 65 -13.54 5.56 -1.13
C ASP A 65 -14.85 4.78 -0.94
N ILE A 66 -15.82 5.00 -1.80
CA ILE A 66 -17.02 4.18 -1.75
C ILE A 66 -16.67 2.71 -1.99
N PRO A 67 -17.43 1.78 -1.39
CA PRO A 67 -17.04 0.37 -1.36
C PRO A 67 -16.72 -0.24 -2.72
N ASN A 68 -17.54 0.01 -3.72
CA ASN A 68 -17.30 -0.55 -5.06
C ASN A 68 -16.02 -0.01 -5.70
N THR A 69 -15.72 1.27 -5.50
CA THR A 69 -14.51 1.88 -6.04
C THR A 69 -13.26 1.26 -5.42
N VAL A 70 -13.28 1.03 -4.10
CA VAL A 70 -12.17 0.36 -3.41
C VAL A 70 -11.99 -1.05 -3.96
N GLN A 71 -13.06 -1.80 -4.10
CA GLN A 71 -13.03 -3.16 -4.62
C GLN A 71 -12.40 -3.22 -6.02
N GLU A 72 -12.91 -2.41 -6.94
CA GLU A 72 -12.43 -2.38 -8.32
C GLU A 72 -10.97 -1.91 -8.40
N THR A 73 -10.61 -0.93 -7.57
CA THR A 73 -9.23 -0.43 -7.51
C THR A 73 -8.26 -1.53 -7.07
N ILE A 74 -8.60 -2.28 -6.03
CA ILE A 74 -7.76 -3.38 -5.55
C ILE A 74 -7.64 -4.47 -6.62
N LEU A 75 -8.74 -4.87 -7.24
CA LEU A 75 -8.73 -5.86 -8.32
C LEU A 75 -7.83 -5.42 -9.49
N GLY A 76 -7.75 -4.11 -9.72
CA GLY A 76 -6.89 -3.55 -10.76
C GLY A 76 -5.39 -3.78 -10.54
N PHE A 77 -4.98 -4.19 -9.34
CA PHE A 77 -3.58 -4.51 -9.05
C PHE A 77 -3.23 -6.00 -9.20
N ALA A 78 -4.15 -6.81 -9.74
CA ALA A 78 -3.94 -8.26 -9.87
C ALA A 78 -2.66 -8.63 -10.64
N ASP A 79 -2.23 -7.79 -11.57
CA ASP A 79 -1.05 -8.00 -12.41
C ASP A 79 0.25 -7.45 -11.81
N CYS A 80 0.21 -6.93 -10.59
CA CYS A 80 1.36 -6.27 -9.95
C CYS A 80 2.03 -7.10 -8.85
N SER A 81 1.46 -8.24 -8.46
CA SER A 81 1.98 -9.11 -7.42
C SER A 81 2.22 -8.38 -6.09
N ILE A 82 1.19 -7.68 -5.60
CA ILE A 82 1.27 -6.93 -4.33
C ILE A 82 1.19 -7.90 -3.15
N ASP A 83 2.14 -7.81 -2.21
CA ASP A 83 2.16 -8.64 -1.00
C ASP A 83 1.16 -8.13 0.05
N MET A 84 1.16 -6.82 0.29
CA MET A 84 0.29 -6.16 1.27
C MET A 84 -0.19 -4.83 0.72
N LEU A 85 -1.41 -4.40 1.13
CA LEU A 85 -1.89 -3.06 0.86
C LEU A 85 -2.68 -2.50 2.04
N THR A 86 -2.80 -1.19 2.11
CA THR A 86 -3.47 -0.51 3.22
C THR A 86 -4.81 0.04 2.79
N VAL A 87 -5.77 -0.01 3.73
CA VAL A 87 -7.07 0.66 3.62
C VAL A 87 -7.33 1.43 4.90
N HIS A 88 -8.15 2.47 4.80
CA HIS A 88 -8.57 3.25 5.97
C HIS A 88 -9.71 2.55 6.69
N LEU A 89 -9.56 2.31 7.99
CA LEU A 89 -10.63 1.68 8.78
C LEU A 89 -11.86 2.57 8.88
N SER A 90 -11.69 3.89 8.80
CA SER A 90 -12.79 4.85 8.83
C SER A 90 -13.71 4.79 7.60
N GLY A 91 -13.36 4.00 6.59
CA GLY A 91 -14.22 3.79 5.42
C GLY A 91 -15.50 3.01 5.70
N GLY A 92 -15.58 2.35 6.85
CA GLY A 92 -16.77 1.63 7.29
C GLY A 92 -16.76 0.15 6.90
N GLU A 93 -17.69 -0.58 7.50
CA GLU A 93 -17.75 -2.04 7.38
C GLU A 93 -17.93 -2.52 5.94
N LYS A 94 -18.82 -1.90 5.17
CA LYS A 94 -19.06 -2.29 3.78
C LYS A 94 -17.83 -2.12 2.90
N MET A 95 -17.11 -1.02 3.08
CA MET A 95 -15.87 -0.77 2.34
C MET A 95 -14.82 -1.81 2.70
N LEU A 96 -14.68 -2.11 3.98
CA LEU A 96 -13.69 -3.10 4.46
C LEU A 96 -14.03 -4.51 3.98
N ASP A 97 -15.30 -4.90 3.97
CA ASP A 97 -15.73 -6.21 3.48
C ASP A 97 -15.41 -6.38 2.00
N GLN A 98 -15.72 -5.38 1.19
CA GLN A 98 -15.44 -5.43 -0.25
C GLN A 98 -13.95 -5.37 -0.54
N ALA A 99 -13.20 -4.59 0.23
CA ALA A 99 -11.75 -4.56 0.13
C ALA A 99 -11.13 -5.92 0.44
N LEU A 100 -11.61 -6.60 1.47
CA LEU A 100 -11.12 -7.93 1.86
C LEU A 100 -11.40 -8.96 0.77
N ILE A 101 -12.59 -8.96 0.21
CA ILE A 101 -12.96 -9.86 -0.88
C ILE A 101 -12.01 -9.66 -2.07
N ALA A 102 -11.78 -8.41 -2.46
CA ALA A 102 -10.88 -8.09 -3.57
C ALA A 102 -9.44 -8.51 -3.28
N ALA A 103 -8.95 -8.20 -2.08
CA ALA A 103 -7.59 -8.56 -1.67
C ALA A 103 -7.36 -10.08 -1.69
N GLN A 104 -8.35 -10.84 -1.23
CA GLN A 104 -8.29 -12.31 -1.27
C GLN A 104 -8.22 -12.84 -2.70
N LYS A 105 -8.97 -12.24 -3.62
CA LYS A 105 -8.97 -12.65 -5.03
C LYS A 105 -7.62 -12.47 -5.71
N ILE A 106 -6.84 -11.48 -5.30
CA ILE A 106 -5.52 -11.21 -5.86
C ILE A 106 -4.37 -11.68 -4.96
N ASP A 107 -4.69 -12.45 -3.93
CA ASP A 107 -3.72 -13.01 -2.98
C ASP A 107 -2.86 -11.94 -2.31
N THR A 108 -3.50 -10.88 -1.84
CA THR A 108 -2.86 -9.75 -1.17
C THR A 108 -3.38 -9.65 0.26
N LYS A 109 -2.49 -9.36 1.21
CA LYS A 109 -2.86 -9.11 2.60
C LYS A 109 -3.40 -7.70 2.75
N LEU A 110 -4.50 -7.56 3.48
CA LEU A 110 -5.12 -6.26 3.75
C LEU A 110 -4.71 -5.77 5.13
N ILE A 111 -4.25 -4.51 5.21
CA ILE A 111 -3.83 -3.87 6.45
C ILE A 111 -4.68 -2.63 6.68
N GLY A 112 -5.32 -2.57 7.86
CA GLY A 112 -6.17 -1.43 8.22
C GLY A 112 -5.38 -0.33 8.91
N VAL A 113 -5.59 0.90 8.47
CA VAL A 113 -5.02 2.09 9.09
C VAL A 113 -6.10 2.77 9.91
N SER A 114 -5.85 2.98 11.22
CA SER A 114 -6.84 3.58 12.12
C SER A 114 -6.74 5.11 12.14
N LEU A 115 -5.61 5.63 12.60
CA LEU A 115 -5.34 7.06 12.66
C LEU A 115 -3.99 7.35 12.02
N LEU A 116 -3.88 8.48 11.35
CA LEU A 116 -2.60 8.92 10.80
C LEU A 116 -1.71 9.39 11.95
N THR A 117 -0.44 9.01 11.92
CA THR A 117 0.51 9.34 12.98
C THR A 117 0.80 10.84 13.07
N SER A 118 0.48 11.61 12.04
CA SER A 118 0.60 13.07 12.03
C SER A 118 -0.55 13.77 12.75
N LEU A 119 -1.65 13.04 13.07
CA LEU A 119 -2.81 13.63 13.74
C LEU A 119 -2.56 13.78 15.24
N THR A 120 -3.02 14.91 15.79
CA THR A 120 -3.04 15.14 17.24
C THR A 120 -4.32 14.58 17.84
N GLU A 121 -4.39 14.51 19.17
CA GLU A 121 -5.61 14.13 19.87
C GLU A 121 -6.78 15.06 19.52
N SER A 122 -6.51 16.37 19.41
CA SER A 122 -7.51 17.36 19.01
C SER A 122 -8.03 17.09 17.59
N ASP A 123 -7.13 16.80 16.63
CA ASP A 123 -7.52 16.47 15.26
C ASP A 123 -8.42 15.22 15.22
N SER A 124 -8.09 14.22 16.01
CA SER A 124 -8.86 12.99 16.11
C SER A 124 -10.27 13.24 16.65
N SER A 125 -10.38 14.05 17.72
CA SER A 125 -11.67 14.44 18.27
C SER A 125 -12.53 15.18 17.25
N ASP A 126 -11.95 16.14 16.54
CA ASP A 126 -12.67 16.92 15.53
C ASP A 126 -13.21 16.06 14.39
N LEU A 127 -12.49 15.01 14.03
CA LEU A 127 -12.86 14.14 12.91
C LEU A 127 -13.84 13.03 13.27
N PHE A 128 -13.75 12.48 14.48
CA PHE A 128 -14.45 11.24 14.85
C PHE A 128 -15.48 11.39 15.97
N ASP A 129 -15.44 12.47 16.74
CA ASP A 129 -16.47 12.70 17.74
C ASP A 129 -17.74 13.17 17.04
N SER A 130 -18.78 12.33 17.10
CA SER A 130 -20.10 12.70 16.62
C SER A 130 -20.94 13.23 17.80
N ASN A 131 -21.48 14.39 17.63
CA ASN A 131 -22.43 14.95 18.58
C ASN A 131 -23.85 14.48 18.29
#